data_d92fcc207bac3173ff0b390956752fc6
#
_entry.id   d92fcc207bac3173ff0b390956752fc6
#
_cell.length_a   1.000
_cell.length_b   1.000
_cell.length_c   1.000
_cell.angle_alpha   90.00
_cell.angle_beta   90.00
_cell.angle_gamma   90.00
#
_symmetry.space_group_name_H-M   'P 1'
#
loop_
_entity.id
_entity.type
_entity.pdbx_description
1 polymer ?
#
loop_
_entity_poly.entity_id
_entity_poly.type
_entity_poly.pdbx_seq_one_letter_code
_entity_poly.pdbx_strand_id
1 'polypeptide(L)'
;MNLNSKQEILEALRLPWQEFDDTIGAEARRIRAEVTDNRLVAVSMMGFTNVCKNQCLYCGMRAGNANLKRYRMEPETVIAAAQQAAANGFKKIFLISGEDPKYGFENLVKIVAACKEAGLHVSLACGEFSKEQFRILKEAGADRYVAKFEMSNEASFNRLNPSTNFKHRMECIHWIKEAGLELASGNIVDWPGQTEEELAEDILRMKQLEIDWAPIVPYMPAMGTPLAAEGGRGSIEKNLREISLLRVLLPEVYITAGQPGENLKEGFASPSGNLAALRAGADMMYTDLLPNDLSDVFRVVDNRILLGMEHIRAMAEQSGSKLQF
;
A
#
# COMPACT_ATOMS: atom_id res chain seq x y z
N MET A 1 -16.86 9.72 19.89
CA MET A 1 -16.24 8.49 20.42
C MET A 1 -14.74 8.76 20.57
N ASN A 2 -14.14 8.35 21.67
CA ASN A 2 -12.69 8.44 21.83
C ASN A 2 -12.06 7.21 21.17
N LEU A 3 -10.99 7.37 20.37
CA LEU A 3 -10.32 6.29 19.64
C LEU A 3 -8.81 6.26 19.98
N ASN A 4 -8.50 6.35 21.29
CA ASN A 4 -7.13 6.46 21.76
C ASN A 4 -6.52 5.13 22.27
N SER A 5 -7.34 4.11 22.42
CA SER A 5 -6.93 2.80 22.91
C SER A 5 -7.39 1.69 21.97
N LYS A 6 -6.70 0.55 22.05
CA LYS A 6 -7.10 -0.68 21.34
C LYS A 6 -8.54 -1.09 21.65
N GLN A 7 -8.95 -0.97 22.91
CA GLN A 7 -10.30 -1.35 23.33
C GLN A 7 -11.38 -0.47 22.66
N GLU A 8 -11.16 0.84 22.58
CA GLU A 8 -12.09 1.76 21.93
C GLU A 8 -12.18 1.51 20.41
N ILE A 9 -11.06 1.18 19.77
CA ILE A 9 -11.02 0.80 18.35
C ILE A 9 -11.75 -0.53 18.13
N LEU A 10 -11.56 -1.51 19.02
CA LEU A 10 -12.24 -2.81 18.95
C LEU A 10 -13.77 -2.65 19.10
N GLU A 11 -14.21 -1.83 20.04
CA GLU A 11 -15.62 -1.50 20.21
C GLU A 11 -16.21 -0.85 18.96
N ALA A 12 -15.47 0.07 18.34
CA ALA A 12 -15.87 0.69 17.08
C ALA A 12 -15.95 -0.32 15.92
N LEU A 13 -15.01 -1.26 15.82
CA LEU A 13 -15.03 -2.33 14.81
C LEU A 13 -16.24 -3.27 14.98
N ARG A 14 -16.81 -3.40 16.21
CA ARG A 14 -17.94 -4.27 16.53
C ARG A 14 -19.29 -3.61 16.42
N LEU A 15 -19.36 -2.31 16.15
CA LEU A 15 -20.65 -1.64 15.95
C LEU A 15 -21.42 -2.28 14.78
N PRO A 16 -22.75 -2.34 14.81
CA PRO A 16 -23.53 -2.63 13.62
C PRO A 16 -23.14 -1.72 12.46
N TRP A 17 -23.12 -2.23 11.22
CA TRP A 17 -22.64 -1.44 10.08
C TRP A 17 -23.29 -0.08 9.95
N GLN A 18 -24.62 -0.02 10.09
CA GLN A 18 -25.35 1.24 9.97
C GLN A 18 -24.93 2.26 11.05
N GLU A 19 -24.78 1.83 12.28
CA GLU A 19 -24.33 2.69 13.38
C GLU A 19 -22.88 3.17 13.16
N PHE A 20 -22.01 2.28 12.67
CA PHE A 20 -20.64 2.64 12.30
C PHE A 20 -20.62 3.68 11.17
N ASP A 21 -21.38 3.48 10.09
CA ASP A 21 -21.41 4.41 8.95
C ASP A 21 -22.04 5.76 9.31
N ASP A 22 -23.06 5.76 10.16
CA ASP A 22 -23.74 6.98 10.64
C ASP A 22 -22.89 7.79 11.64
N THR A 23 -21.89 7.18 12.28
CA THR A 23 -21.02 7.83 13.27
C THR A 23 -19.60 8.01 12.73
N ILE A 24 -18.78 6.97 12.78
CA ILE A 24 -17.36 7.02 12.37
C ILE A 24 -17.23 7.25 10.86
N GLY A 25 -18.05 6.59 10.05
CA GLY A 25 -18.10 6.82 8.61
C GLY A 25 -18.48 8.25 8.25
N ALA A 26 -19.47 8.83 8.92
CA ALA A 26 -19.85 10.23 8.73
C ALA A 26 -18.72 11.20 9.10
N GLU A 27 -18.02 10.95 10.20
CA GLU A 27 -16.89 11.76 10.62
C GLU A 27 -15.71 11.64 9.64
N ALA A 28 -15.43 10.43 9.15
CA ALA A 28 -14.40 10.21 8.12
C ALA A 28 -14.72 10.99 6.83
N ARG A 29 -15.97 11.00 6.39
CA ARG A 29 -16.44 11.80 5.24
C ARG A 29 -16.28 13.30 5.48
N ARG A 30 -16.63 13.77 6.68
CA ARG A 30 -16.44 15.18 7.07
C ARG A 30 -14.97 15.58 7.03
N ILE A 31 -14.09 14.78 7.65
CA ILE A 31 -12.64 15.03 7.64
C ILE A 31 -12.10 15.01 6.22
N ARG A 32 -12.52 14.05 5.38
CA ARG A 32 -12.11 14.00 3.98
C ARG A 32 -12.49 15.28 3.23
N ALA A 33 -13.68 15.82 3.46
CA ALA A 33 -14.12 17.05 2.82
C ALA A 33 -13.39 18.28 3.36
N GLU A 34 -13.25 18.43 4.66
CA GLU A 34 -12.77 19.67 5.30
C GLU A 34 -11.23 19.73 5.43
N VAL A 35 -10.58 18.60 5.73
CA VAL A 35 -9.14 18.56 5.97
C VAL A 35 -8.37 18.25 4.67
N THR A 36 -8.86 17.29 3.86
CA THR A 36 -8.17 16.91 2.62
C THR A 36 -8.75 17.59 1.36
N ASP A 37 -9.67 18.54 1.52
CA ASP A 37 -10.33 19.23 0.41
C ASP A 37 -10.93 18.27 -0.65
N ASN A 38 -11.44 17.13 -0.18
CA ASN A 38 -12.01 16.07 -1.02
C ASN A 38 -11.07 15.64 -2.17
N ARG A 39 -9.77 15.65 -1.94
CA ARG A 39 -8.75 15.28 -2.94
C ARG A 39 -8.87 13.82 -3.36
N LEU A 40 -8.48 13.51 -4.60
CA LEU A 40 -8.05 12.21 -5.07
C LEU A 40 -6.69 12.38 -5.73
N VAL A 41 -5.66 11.81 -5.13
CA VAL A 41 -4.28 11.93 -5.63
C VAL A 41 -3.98 10.76 -6.57
N ALA A 42 -3.62 11.08 -7.82
CA ALA A 42 -3.12 10.12 -8.78
C ALA A 42 -1.59 10.00 -8.67
N VAL A 43 -1.11 8.79 -8.46
CA VAL A 43 0.33 8.48 -8.34
C VAL A 43 0.71 7.53 -9.47
N SER A 44 1.77 7.83 -10.21
CA SER A 44 2.34 6.87 -11.16
C SER A 44 3.06 5.75 -10.41
N MET A 45 2.89 4.49 -10.83
CA MET A 45 3.48 3.33 -10.17
C MET A 45 4.27 2.50 -11.18
N MET A 46 5.45 2.02 -10.76
CA MET A 46 6.29 1.14 -11.57
C MET A 46 6.79 -0.04 -10.76
N GLY A 47 6.36 -1.25 -11.17
CA GLY A 47 6.88 -2.51 -10.63
C GLY A 47 8.11 -2.97 -11.43
N PHE A 48 9.32 -2.56 -11.07
CA PHE A 48 10.50 -2.73 -11.92
C PHE A 48 11.20 -4.09 -11.82
N THR A 49 10.94 -4.89 -10.79
CA THR A 49 11.34 -6.31 -10.72
C THR A 49 10.37 -7.10 -9.85
N ASN A 50 10.00 -8.31 -10.30
CA ASN A 50 9.20 -9.26 -9.51
C ASN A 50 10.04 -10.35 -8.88
N VAL A 51 11.37 -10.24 -8.93
CA VAL A 51 12.29 -11.15 -8.25
C VAL A 51 12.31 -10.79 -6.78
N CYS A 52 12.08 -11.78 -5.91
CA CYS A 52 12.08 -11.58 -4.46
C CYS A 52 12.79 -12.73 -3.78
N LYS A 53 13.66 -12.45 -2.80
CA LYS A 53 14.33 -13.47 -1.98
C LYS A 53 13.42 -14.05 -0.89
N ASN A 54 12.33 -13.35 -0.55
CA ASN A 54 11.48 -13.66 0.60
C ASN A 54 10.47 -14.78 0.31
N GLN A 55 10.00 -15.41 1.40
CA GLN A 55 9.07 -16.54 1.38
C GLN A 55 7.73 -16.21 2.04
N CYS A 56 7.31 -14.93 2.00
CA CYS A 56 6.05 -14.50 2.61
C CYS A 56 4.89 -15.40 2.14
N LEU A 57 4.10 -15.93 3.09
CA LEU A 57 3.12 -16.98 2.79
C LEU A 57 1.89 -16.47 2.02
N TYR A 58 1.70 -15.16 1.95
CA TYR A 58 0.58 -14.49 1.28
C TYR A 58 0.92 -13.89 -0.09
N CYS A 59 2.21 -13.76 -0.43
CA CYS A 59 2.65 -12.99 -1.60
C CYS A 59 2.97 -13.89 -2.79
N GLY A 60 2.32 -13.64 -3.93
CA GLY A 60 2.55 -14.38 -5.16
C GLY A 60 3.96 -14.22 -5.73
N MET A 61 4.70 -13.15 -5.36
CA MET A 61 6.11 -12.95 -5.77
C MET A 61 7.13 -13.70 -4.88
N ARG A 62 6.70 -14.46 -3.88
CA ARG A 62 7.59 -15.23 -3.01
C ARG A 62 8.60 -16.06 -3.81
N ALA A 63 9.82 -16.22 -3.28
CA ALA A 63 10.89 -16.97 -3.97
C ALA A 63 10.50 -18.41 -4.35
N GLY A 64 9.70 -19.08 -3.49
CA GLY A 64 9.22 -20.45 -3.73
C GLY A 64 8.13 -20.60 -4.80
N ASN A 65 7.63 -19.51 -5.39
CA ASN A 65 6.68 -19.58 -6.50
C ASN A 65 7.43 -19.87 -7.81
N ALA A 66 7.61 -21.15 -8.14
CA ALA A 66 8.30 -21.60 -9.33
C ALA A 66 7.53 -21.34 -10.64
N ASN A 67 6.21 -21.07 -10.56
CA ASN A 67 5.36 -20.84 -11.73
C ASN A 67 5.35 -19.38 -12.19
N LEU A 68 5.97 -18.47 -11.44
CA LEU A 68 6.02 -17.06 -11.78
C LEU A 68 7.18 -16.77 -12.73
N LYS A 69 6.89 -16.28 -13.94
CA LYS A 69 7.91 -15.76 -14.85
C LYS A 69 8.54 -14.52 -14.22
N ARG A 70 9.87 -14.60 -13.97
CA ARG A 70 10.61 -13.52 -13.32
C ARG A 70 11.17 -12.55 -14.35
N TYR A 71 11.22 -11.27 -13.97
CA TYR A 71 11.86 -10.23 -14.77
C TYR A 71 12.59 -9.21 -13.88
N ARG A 72 13.52 -8.51 -14.49
CA ARG A 72 14.18 -7.28 -14.02
C ARG A 72 14.17 -6.30 -15.16
N MET A 73 13.72 -5.08 -14.93
CA MET A 73 13.86 -3.99 -15.91
C MET A 73 15.22 -3.36 -15.75
N GLU A 74 15.84 -2.99 -16.87
CA GLU A 74 17.07 -2.20 -16.83
C GLU A 74 16.82 -0.84 -16.19
N PRO A 75 17.77 -0.31 -15.39
CA PRO A 75 17.58 0.99 -14.72
C PRO A 75 17.21 2.12 -15.68
N GLU A 76 17.79 2.14 -16.88
CA GLU A 76 17.53 3.13 -17.92
C GLU A 76 16.07 3.11 -18.39
N THR A 77 15.49 1.92 -18.48
CA THR A 77 14.05 1.76 -18.85
C THR A 77 13.14 2.32 -17.76
N VAL A 78 13.47 2.07 -16.49
CA VAL A 78 12.71 2.62 -15.34
C VAL A 78 12.80 4.14 -15.30
N ILE A 79 14.01 4.68 -15.51
CA ILE A 79 14.27 6.12 -15.55
C ILE A 79 13.47 6.79 -16.69
N ALA A 80 13.54 6.22 -17.90
CA ALA A 80 12.80 6.76 -19.04
C ALA A 80 11.29 6.79 -18.81
N ALA A 81 10.72 5.74 -18.21
CA ALA A 81 9.29 5.70 -17.87
C ALA A 81 8.92 6.74 -16.78
N ALA A 82 9.78 6.95 -15.79
CA ALA A 82 9.59 7.96 -14.75
C ALA A 82 9.64 9.39 -15.35
N GLN A 83 10.60 9.67 -16.22
CA GLN A 83 10.69 10.95 -16.93
C GLN A 83 9.46 11.21 -17.81
N GLN A 84 8.97 10.18 -18.50
CA GLN A 84 7.75 10.29 -19.29
C GLN A 84 6.52 10.55 -18.41
N ALA A 85 6.43 9.92 -17.23
CA ALA A 85 5.36 10.20 -16.27
C ALA A 85 5.41 11.66 -15.79
N ALA A 86 6.59 12.18 -15.46
CA ALA A 86 6.78 13.59 -15.10
C ALA A 86 6.36 14.53 -16.24
N ALA A 87 6.75 14.23 -17.48
CA ALA A 87 6.36 14.99 -18.69
C ALA A 87 4.83 14.96 -18.91
N ASN A 88 4.16 13.88 -18.53
CA ASN A 88 2.70 13.72 -18.56
C ASN A 88 2.00 14.42 -17.37
N GLY A 89 2.73 15.13 -16.52
CA GLY A 89 2.18 15.96 -15.44
C GLY A 89 2.12 15.30 -14.08
N PHE A 90 2.53 14.03 -13.93
CA PHE A 90 2.62 13.40 -12.61
C PHE A 90 3.65 14.12 -11.72
N LYS A 91 3.30 14.28 -10.45
CA LYS A 91 4.17 14.85 -9.42
C LYS A 91 4.71 13.80 -8.46
N LYS A 92 4.15 12.59 -8.49
CA LYS A 92 4.52 11.51 -7.58
C LYS A 92 4.74 10.21 -8.34
N ILE A 93 5.79 9.48 -7.95
CA ILE A 93 6.05 8.11 -8.45
C ILE A 93 6.21 7.15 -7.28
N PHE A 94 5.61 5.97 -7.43
CA PHE A 94 5.79 4.85 -6.52
C PHE A 94 6.55 3.73 -7.22
N LEU A 95 7.81 3.54 -6.84
CA LEU A 95 8.68 2.48 -7.33
C LEU A 95 8.58 1.29 -6.39
N ILE A 96 8.10 0.17 -6.91
CA ILE A 96 7.88 -1.06 -6.14
C ILE A 96 8.61 -2.23 -6.77
N SER A 97 9.16 -3.12 -5.94
CA SER A 97 9.83 -4.35 -6.40
C SER A 97 9.67 -5.49 -5.40
N GLY A 98 10.02 -6.70 -5.82
CA GLY A 98 10.45 -7.71 -4.87
C GLY A 98 11.75 -7.29 -4.19
N GLU A 99 12.06 -7.89 -3.05
CA GLU A 99 13.37 -7.71 -2.42
C GLU A 99 14.41 -8.53 -3.17
N ASP A 100 15.09 -7.85 -4.10
CA ASP A 100 16.00 -8.44 -5.08
C ASP A 100 17.46 -7.94 -4.89
N PRO A 101 18.30 -8.65 -4.13
CA PRO A 101 19.68 -8.23 -3.90
C PRO A 101 20.53 -8.15 -5.19
N LYS A 102 20.13 -8.92 -6.23
CA LYS A 102 20.86 -8.94 -7.50
C LYS A 102 20.52 -7.78 -8.42
N TYR A 103 19.48 -7.02 -8.13
CA TYR A 103 19.20 -5.78 -8.87
C TYR A 103 20.28 -4.73 -8.64
N GLY A 104 20.90 -4.75 -7.47
CA GLY A 104 21.95 -3.84 -7.06
C GLY A 104 21.41 -2.56 -6.43
N PHE A 105 21.91 -2.26 -5.23
CA PHE A 105 21.52 -1.06 -4.48
C PHE A 105 21.90 0.23 -5.21
N GLU A 106 23.04 0.25 -5.90
CA GLU A 106 23.52 1.38 -6.70
C GLU A 106 22.59 1.70 -7.87
N ASN A 107 21.99 0.69 -8.50
CA ASN A 107 20.96 0.89 -9.53
C ASN A 107 19.71 1.57 -8.96
N LEU A 108 19.29 1.18 -7.76
CA LEU A 108 18.16 1.83 -7.09
C LEU A 108 18.47 3.30 -6.77
N VAL A 109 19.66 3.58 -6.25
CA VAL A 109 20.13 4.96 -5.98
C VAL A 109 20.12 5.81 -7.26
N LYS A 110 20.64 5.27 -8.37
CA LYS A 110 20.64 5.93 -9.69
C LYS A 110 19.20 6.26 -10.16
N ILE A 111 18.27 5.30 -10.03
CA ILE A 111 16.87 5.50 -10.40
C ILE A 111 16.23 6.60 -9.55
N VAL A 112 16.46 6.58 -8.24
CA VAL A 112 15.91 7.58 -7.30
C VAL A 112 16.40 8.98 -7.67
N ALA A 113 17.71 9.15 -7.89
CA ALA A 113 18.28 10.44 -8.26
C ALA A 113 17.68 10.98 -9.56
N ALA A 114 17.54 10.16 -10.59
CA ALA A 114 16.97 10.56 -11.87
C ALA A 114 15.46 10.91 -11.74
N CYS A 115 14.69 10.19 -10.91
CA CYS A 115 13.30 10.54 -10.63
C CYS A 115 13.19 11.89 -9.91
N LYS A 116 14.09 12.15 -8.96
CA LYS A 116 14.15 13.44 -8.23
C LYS A 116 14.51 14.59 -9.15
N GLU A 117 15.49 14.41 -10.03
CA GLU A 117 15.86 15.39 -11.07
C GLU A 117 14.70 15.69 -12.02
N ALA A 118 13.84 14.71 -12.31
CA ALA A 118 12.60 14.91 -13.07
C ALA A 118 11.49 15.66 -12.29
N GLY A 119 11.74 16.05 -11.04
CA GLY A 119 10.79 16.80 -10.19
C GLY A 119 9.72 15.94 -9.52
N LEU A 120 9.91 14.64 -9.44
CA LEU A 120 8.97 13.71 -8.83
C LEU A 120 9.19 13.59 -7.31
N HIS A 121 8.10 13.45 -6.57
CA HIS A 121 8.11 12.93 -5.20
C HIS A 121 8.25 11.40 -5.28
N VAL A 122 9.33 10.85 -4.73
CA VAL A 122 9.73 9.46 -4.93
C VAL A 122 9.38 8.61 -3.71
N SER A 123 8.46 7.67 -3.89
CA SER A 123 8.11 6.65 -2.90
C SER A 123 8.69 5.29 -3.31
N LEU A 124 9.24 4.54 -2.37
CA LEU A 124 9.90 3.25 -2.60
C LEU A 124 9.26 2.12 -1.79
N ALA A 125 9.17 0.91 -2.38
CA ALA A 125 8.87 -0.35 -1.68
C ALA A 125 9.74 -1.46 -2.26
N CYS A 126 10.97 -1.62 -1.76
CA CYS A 126 11.99 -2.48 -2.35
C CYS A 126 12.61 -3.48 -1.34
N GLY A 127 11.92 -3.73 -0.23
CA GLY A 127 12.38 -4.65 0.82
C GLY A 127 13.02 -3.96 2.03
N GLU A 128 13.78 -4.73 2.78
CA GLU A 128 14.47 -4.28 4.00
C GLU A 128 15.92 -3.88 3.69
N PHE A 129 16.31 -2.71 4.16
CA PHE A 129 17.66 -2.17 4.00
C PHE A 129 18.29 -1.87 5.36
N SER A 130 19.61 -1.69 5.38
CA SER A 130 20.33 -1.22 6.56
C SER A 130 20.03 0.27 6.83
N LYS A 131 20.29 0.72 8.06
CA LYS A 131 20.17 2.12 8.46
C LYS A 131 20.92 3.05 7.51
N GLU A 132 22.14 2.67 7.14
CA GLU A 132 22.99 3.45 6.22
C GLU A 132 22.40 3.51 4.81
N GLN A 133 21.83 2.41 4.32
CA GLN A 133 21.20 2.39 3.00
C GLN A 133 19.94 3.28 2.96
N PHE A 134 19.13 3.34 4.01
CA PHE A 134 18.01 4.29 4.08
C PHE A 134 18.50 5.74 4.06
N ARG A 135 19.61 6.05 4.73
CA ARG A 135 20.23 7.38 4.69
C ARG A 135 20.68 7.74 3.26
N ILE A 136 21.35 6.81 2.57
CA ILE A 136 21.79 7.00 1.19
C ILE A 136 20.61 7.22 0.24
N LEU A 137 19.52 6.46 0.39
CA LEU A 137 18.30 6.66 -0.41
C LEU A 137 17.69 8.05 -0.19
N LYS A 138 17.67 8.53 1.06
CA LYS A 138 17.22 9.90 1.37
C LYS A 138 18.10 10.95 0.70
N GLU A 139 19.40 10.79 0.78
CA GLU A 139 20.37 11.70 0.14
C GLU A 139 20.28 11.69 -1.39
N ALA A 140 19.95 10.55 -1.97
CA ALA A 140 19.69 10.42 -3.41
C ALA A 140 18.37 11.10 -3.84
N GLY A 141 17.50 11.47 -2.90
CA GLY A 141 16.27 12.21 -3.16
C GLY A 141 14.98 11.40 -2.97
N ALA A 142 15.04 10.23 -2.34
CA ALA A 142 13.83 9.55 -1.91
C ALA A 142 13.06 10.40 -0.88
N ASP A 143 11.75 10.51 -1.06
CA ASP A 143 10.90 11.28 -0.15
C ASP A 143 10.20 10.35 0.85
N ARG A 144 9.72 9.18 0.41
CA ARG A 144 8.92 8.24 1.21
C ARG A 144 9.42 6.81 1.05
N TYR A 145 9.32 6.03 2.13
CA TYR A 145 9.56 4.59 2.07
C TYR A 145 8.37 3.79 2.61
N VAL A 146 8.02 2.73 1.89
CA VAL A 146 6.93 1.81 2.26
C VAL A 146 7.56 0.59 2.92
N ALA A 147 7.38 0.46 4.22
CA ALA A 147 7.71 -0.72 5.01
C ALA A 147 6.48 -1.15 5.82
N LYS A 148 5.66 -2.01 5.23
CA LYS A 148 4.46 -2.49 5.92
C LYS A 148 4.84 -3.43 7.05
N PHE A 149 4.26 -3.22 8.23
CA PHE A 149 4.39 -4.20 9.33
C PHE A 149 3.49 -5.42 9.09
N GLU A 150 2.58 -5.40 8.11
CA GLU A 150 1.67 -6.46 7.62
C GLU A 150 0.71 -7.00 8.70
N MET A 151 1.19 -7.31 9.88
CA MET A 151 0.46 -7.65 11.09
C MET A 151 1.28 -7.22 12.31
N SER A 152 0.65 -6.55 13.29
CA SER A 152 1.31 -6.05 14.51
C SER A 152 1.55 -7.13 15.56
N ASN A 153 0.87 -8.25 15.45
CA ASN A 153 1.13 -9.42 16.30
C ASN A 153 2.43 -10.12 15.87
N GLU A 154 3.44 -10.16 16.73
CA GLU A 154 4.76 -10.72 16.43
C GLU A 154 4.69 -12.20 16.01
N ALA A 155 3.87 -13.02 16.67
CA ALA A 155 3.74 -14.44 16.32
C ALA A 155 3.13 -14.63 14.95
N SER A 156 2.08 -13.87 14.62
CA SER A 156 1.43 -13.84 13.30
C SER A 156 2.39 -13.37 12.21
N PHE A 157 3.15 -12.29 12.48
CA PHE A 157 4.16 -11.80 11.55
C PHE A 157 5.23 -12.83 11.27
N ASN A 158 5.84 -13.40 12.30
CA ASN A 158 6.94 -14.36 12.17
C ASN A 158 6.48 -15.66 11.48
N ARG A 159 5.21 -16.09 11.69
CA ARG A 159 4.62 -17.20 10.95
C ARG A 159 4.49 -16.91 9.46
N LEU A 160 3.98 -15.75 9.11
CA LEU A 160 3.63 -15.41 7.72
C LEU A 160 4.81 -14.85 6.91
N ASN A 161 5.87 -14.39 7.56
CA ASN A 161 7.08 -13.81 6.96
C ASN A 161 8.37 -14.57 7.36
N PRO A 162 8.52 -15.85 6.99
CA PRO A 162 9.61 -16.70 7.52
C PRO A 162 11.01 -16.31 7.06
N SER A 163 11.17 -15.32 6.19
CA SER A 163 12.47 -14.82 5.72
C SER A 163 13.01 -13.62 6.51
N THR A 164 12.20 -13.09 7.41
CA THR A 164 12.54 -11.97 8.29
C THR A 164 11.83 -12.18 9.63
N ASN A 165 11.88 -11.22 10.54
CA ASN A 165 11.14 -11.26 11.80
C ASN A 165 10.58 -9.88 12.16
N PHE A 166 9.58 -9.87 13.04
CA PHE A 166 8.87 -8.64 13.43
C PHE A 166 9.81 -7.58 14.01
N LYS A 167 10.75 -7.98 14.86
CA LYS A 167 11.71 -7.07 15.50
C LYS A 167 12.53 -6.33 14.41
N HIS A 168 13.08 -7.06 13.46
CA HIS A 168 13.86 -6.47 12.37
C HIS A 168 13.00 -5.55 11.48
N ARG A 169 11.75 -5.94 11.17
CA ARG A 169 10.82 -5.07 10.44
C ARG A 169 10.58 -3.75 11.18
N MET A 170 10.39 -3.79 12.50
CA MET A 170 10.22 -2.58 13.31
C MET A 170 11.49 -1.74 13.40
N GLU A 171 12.66 -2.37 13.44
CA GLU A 171 13.95 -1.66 13.33
C GLU A 171 14.07 -0.92 11.99
N CYS A 172 13.74 -1.57 10.86
CA CYS A 172 13.70 -0.92 9.54
C CYS A 172 12.75 0.28 9.52
N ILE A 173 11.54 0.14 10.07
CA ILE A 173 10.57 1.26 10.18
C ILE A 173 11.16 2.42 10.99
N HIS A 174 11.87 2.15 12.05
CA HIS A 174 12.57 3.15 12.86
C HIS A 174 13.67 3.85 12.05
N TRP A 175 14.50 3.10 11.33
CA TRP A 175 15.58 3.67 10.52
C TRP A 175 15.07 4.52 9.34
N ILE A 176 13.91 4.18 8.77
CA ILE A 176 13.23 5.00 7.76
C ILE A 176 12.90 6.38 8.34
N LYS A 177 12.28 6.44 9.52
CA LYS A 177 11.96 7.72 10.20
C LYS A 177 13.23 8.48 10.60
N GLU A 178 14.23 7.81 11.14
CA GLU A 178 15.53 8.42 11.52
C GLU A 178 16.28 8.99 10.30
N ALA A 179 16.13 8.40 9.12
CA ALA A 179 16.69 8.92 7.88
C ALA A 179 15.95 10.16 7.36
N GLY A 180 14.81 10.54 7.99
CA GLY A 180 13.98 11.66 7.56
C GLY A 180 13.12 11.36 6.33
N LEU A 181 12.86 10.09 6.06
CA LEU A 181 11.90 9.64 5.04
C LEU A 181 10.48 9.68 5.63
N GLU A 182 9.51 10.09 4.82
CA GLU A 182 8.10 9.84 5.13
C GLU A 182 7.86 8.33 5.22
N LEU A 183 7.04 7.91 6.19
CA LEU A 183 6.74 6.51 6.43
C LEU A 183 5.40 6.12 5.82
N ALA A 184 5.41 5.17 4.88
CA ALA A 184 4.20 4.44 4.53
C ALA A 184 4.24 3.06 5.19
N SER A 185 3.20 2.73 5.94
CA SER A 185 3.09 1.43 6.61
C SER A 185 1.63 1.02 6.80
N GLY A 186 1.40 -0.23 7.11
CA GLY A 186 0.06 -0.79 7.32
C GLY A 186 0.07 -2.29 7.34
N ASN A 187 -1.11 -2.86 7.34
CA ASN A 187 -1.37 -4.28 7.48
C ASN A 187 -2.02 -4.89 6.22
N ILE A 188 -2.27 -6.18 6.28
CA ILE A 188 -3.20 -6.93 5.43
C ILE A 188 -4.46 -7.15 6.26
N VAL A 189 -5.63 -6.75 5.75
CA VAL A 189 -6.88 -6.81 6.50
C VAL A 189 -7.56 -8.16 6.34
N ASP A 190 -7.97 -8.74 7.45
CA ASP A 190 -8.78 -9.97 7.51
C ASP A 190 -8.15 -11.15 6.75
N TRP A 191 -6.83 -11.35 6.95
CA TRP A 191 -6.15 -12.54 6.46
C TRP A 191 -6.61 -13.78 7.26
N PRO A 192 -6.54 -15.01 6.68
CA PRO A 192 -6.98 -16.23 7.36
C PRO A 192 -6.35 -16.44 8.74
N GLY A 193 -7.14 -16.30 9.77
CA GLY A 193 -6.73 -16.40 11.16
C GLY A 193 -6.51 -15.07 11.90
N GLN A 194 -6.67 -13.91 11.25
CA GLN A 194 -6.64 -12.63 11.94
C GLN A 194 -7.84 -12.48 12.88
N THR A 195 -7.58 -12.09 14.11
CA THR A 195 -8.64 -11.74 15.06
C THR A 195 -9.01 -10.25 14.97
N GLU A 196 -10.17 -9.87 15.49
CA GLU A 196 -10.56 -8.45 15.58
C GLU A 196 -9.65 -7.67 16.52
N GLU A 197 -9.15 -8.33 17.56
CA GLU A 197 -8.17 -7.78 18.50
C GLU A 197 -6.83 -7.46 17.82
N GLU A 198 -6.39 -8.31 16.88
CA GLU A 198 -5.21 -8.05 16.06
C GLU A 198 -5.47 -6.89 15.07
N LEU A 199 -6.63 -6.85 14.43
CA LEU A 199 -7.00 -5.73 13.54
C LEU A 199 -7.04 -4.40 14.31
N ALA A 200 -7.61 -4.38 15.51
CA ALA A 200 -7.61 -3.18 16.35
C ALA A 200 -6.19 -2.75 16.76
N GLU A 201 -5.30 -3.69 17.02
CA GLU A 201 -3.88 -3.43 17.30
C GLU A 201 -3.16 -2.87 16.07
N ASP A 202 -3.46 -3.40 14.87
CA ASP A 202 -2.90 -2.93 13.61
C ASP A 202 -3.26 -1.45 13.37
N ILE A 203 -4.53 -1.09 13.56
CA ILE A 203 -5.01 0.29 13.43
C ILE A 203 -4.32 1.22 14.43
N LEU A 204 -4.24 0.80 15.70
CA LEU A 204 -3.54 1.56 16.74
C LEU A 204 -2.06 1.72 16.43
N ARG A 205 -1.42 0.70 15.88
CA ARG A 205 -0.01 0.72 15.47
C ARG A 205 0.25 1.76 14.38
N MET A 206 -0.61 1.88 13.39
CA MET A 206 -0.49 2.91 12.35
C MET A 206 -0.56 4.32 12.96
N LYS A 207 -1.48 4.54 13.91
CA LYS A 207 -1.55 5.81 14.66
C LYS A 207 -0.26 6.09 15.43
N GLN A 208 0.26 5.10 16.18
CA GLN A 208 1.48 5.23 16.99
C GLN A 208 2.72 5.49 16.14
N LEU A 209 2.78 4.95 14.93
CA LEU A 209 3.86 5.16 13.99
C LEU A 209 3.76 6.52 13.28
N GLU A 210 2.62 7.22 13.40
CA GLU A 210 2.37 8.49 12.70
C GLU A 210 2.71 8.37 11.21
N ILE A 211 2.05 7.41 10.55
CA ILE A 211 2.31 7.13 9.14
C ILE A 211 1.81 8.24 8.23
N ASP A 212 2.51 8.47 7.12
CA ASP A 212 2.13 9.45 6.09
C ASP A 212 1.21 8.85 5.02
N TRP A 213 1.27 7.53 4.87
CA TRP A 213 0.44 6.80 3.93
C TRP A 213 0.12 5.39 4.43
N ALA A 214 -1.17 5.00 4.35
CA ALA A 214 -1.70 3.68 4.67
C ALA A 214 -1.96 2.87 3.38
N PRO A 215 -1.01 2.04 2.91
CA PRO A 215 -1.21 1.11 1.80
C PRO A 215 -1.91 -0.17 2.28
N ILE A 216 -3.10 -0.03 2.83
CA ILE A 216 -3.91 -1.12 3.36
C ILE A 216 -4.80 -1.71 2.28
N VAL A 217 -5.02 -3.01 2.33
CA VAL A 217 -5.94 -3.74 1.45
C VAL A 217 -6.48 -4.97 2.20
N PRO A 218 -7.70 -5.44 1.90
CA PRO A 218 -8.15 -6.73 2.40
C PRO A 218 -7.27 -7.84 1.84
N TYR A 219 -7.12 -8.93 2.58
CA TYR A 219 -6.40 -10.08 2.08
C TYR A 219 -6.98 -10.54 0.74
N MET A 220 -6.13 -10.66 -0.26
CA MET A 220 -6.47 -11.23 -1.56
C MET A 220 -5.58 -12.45 -1.80
N PRO A 221 -6.18 -13.63 -2.01
CA PRO A 221 -5.40 -14.85 -2.26
C PRO A 221 -4.54 -14.69 -3.50
N ALA A 222 -3.31 -15.15 -3.44
CA ALA A 222 -2.46 -15.35 -4.61
C ALA A 222 -2.27 -16.85 -4.83
N MET A 223 -2.61 -17.33 -6.01
CA MET A 223 -2.54 -18.75 -6.35
C MET A 223 -1.12 -19.30 -6.16
N GLY A 224 -1.01 -20.46 -5.55
CA GLY A 224 0.27 -21.10 -5.27
C GLY A 224 0.98 -20.56 -4.02
N THR A 225 0.32 -19.70 -3.23
CA THR A 225 0.81 -19.30 -1.91
C THR A 225 0.24 -20.20 -0.82
N PRO A 226 0.99 -20.50 0.27
CA PRO A 226 0.49 -21.31 1.36
C PRO A 226 -0.79 -20.76 2.00
N LEU A 227 -0.85 -19.45 2.23
CA LEU A 227 -1.98 -18.81 2.91
C LEU A 227 -3.28 -18.89 2.07
N ALA A 228 -3.19 -18.94 0.74
CA ALA A 228 -4.38 -19.11 -0.12
C ALA A 228 -5.08 -20.46 0.07
N ALA A 229 -4.39 -21.46 0.62
CA ALA A 229 -4.96 -22.74 0.98
C ALA A 229 -5.67 -22.73 2.36
N GLU A 230 -5.42 -21.73 3.19
CA GLU A 230 -5.99 -21.59 4.54
C GLU A 230 -7.35 -20.85 4.55
N GLY A 231 -7.64 -20.03 3.52
CA GLY A 231 -8.91 -19.30 3.45
C GLY A 231 -9.06 -18.45 2.19
N GLY A 232 -10.25 -17.87 2.04
CA GLY A 232 -10.61 -16.96 0.95
C GLY A 232 -10.14 -15.53 1.20
N ARG A 233 -10.68 -14.59 0.42
CA ARG A 233 -10.38 -13.16 0.58
C ARG A 233 -10.84 -12.62 1.94
N GLY A 234 -10.19 -11.55 2.38
CA GLY A 234 -10.60 -10.78 3.54
C GLY A 234 -11.90 -9.98 3.30
N SER A 235 -12.52 -9.55 4.39
CA SER A 235 -13.75 -8.79 4.40
C SER A 235 -13.56 -7.38 3.83
N ILE A 236 -14.35 -7.03 2.82
CA ILE A 236 -14.42 -5.66 2.31
C ILE A 236 -14.95 -4.72 3.40
N GLU A 237 -15.96 -5.13 4.15
CA GLU A 237 -16.51 -4.32 5.23
C GLU A 237 -15.49 -3.98 6.30
N LYS A 238 -14.70 -4.96 6.78
CA LYS A 238 -13.63 -4.70 7.75
C LYS A 238 -12.60 -3.72 7.21
N ASN A 239 -12.23 -3.85 5.94
CA ASN A 239 -11.31 -2.92 5.29
C ASN A 239 -11.89 -1.50 5.19
N LEU A 240 -13.19 -1.33 4.87
CA LEU A 240 -13.85 -0.03 4.85
C LEU A 240 -13.93 0.60 6.25
N ARG A 241 -14.17 -0.21 7.29
CA ARG A 241 -14.13 0.23 8.68
C ARG A 241 -12.74 0.74 9.05
N GLU A 242 -11.69 0.01 8.67
CA GLU A 242 -10.31 0.43 8.91
C GLU A 242 -9.97 1.74 8.19
N ILE A 243 -10.37 1.91 6.92
CA ILE A 243 -10.19 3.16 6.16
C ILE A 243 -10.84 4.33 6.91
N SER A 244 -12.09 4.17 7.39
CA SER A 244 -12.80 5.23 8.11
C SER A 244 -12.15 5.54 9.45
N LEU A 245 -11.74 4.53 10.22
CA LEU A 245 -11.02 4.70 11.47
C LEU A 245 -9.70 5.42 11.28
N LEU A 246 -8.92 5.04 10.26
CA LEU A 246 -7.65 5.70 9.95
C LEU A 246 -7.84 7.17 9.55
N ARG A 247 -8.86 7.49 8.76
CA ARG A 247 -9.17 8.89 8.42
C ARG A 247 -9.49 9.72 9.65
N VAL A 248 -10.23 9.15 10.63
CA VAL A 248 -10.54 9.84 11.90
C VAL A 248 -9.29 9.97 12.78
N LEU A 249 -8.47 8.92 12.86
CA LEU A 249 -7.28 8.89 13.72
C LEU A 249 -6.10 9.70 13.19
N LEU A 250 -5.97 9.79 11.87
CA LEU A 250 -4.87 10.43 11.13
C LEU A 250 -5.48 11.29 10.00
N PRO A 251 -5.99 12.48 10.32
CA PRO A 251 -6.82 13.28 9.40
C PRO A 251 -6.16 13.60 8.04
N GLU A 252 -4.85 13.73 7.97
CA GLU A 252 -4.11 14.12 6.76
C GLU A 252 -3.46 12.94 6.02
N VAL A 253 -3.44 11.73 6.62
CA VAL A 253 -2.80 10.54 6.04
C VAL A 253 -3.34 10.23 4.64
N TYR A 254 -2.46 9.83 3.73
CA TYR A 254 -2.90 9.25 2.47
C TYR A 254 -3.41 7.84 2.71
N ILE A 255 -4.56 7.48 2.12
CA ILE A 255 -5.11 6.12 2.22
C ILE A 255 -5.40 5.60 0.81
N THR A 256 -4.94 4.39 0.52
CA THR A 256 -5.14 3.76 -0.79
C THR A 256 -6.63 3.54 -1.08
N ALA A 257 -7.12 4.11 -2.19
CA ALA A 257 -8.50 3.97 -2.67
C ALA A 257 -8.67 2.90 -3.76
N GLY A 258 -7.60 2.40 -4.35
CA GLY A 258 -7.62 1.26 -5.27
C GLY A 258 -7.91 -0.01 -4.48
N GLN A 259 -9.20 -0.30 -4.23
CA GLN A 259 -9.67 -1.39 -3.38
C GLN A 259 -10.51 -2.39 -4.19
N PRO A 260 -10.46 -3.70 -3.86
CA PRO A 260 -11.32 -4.68 -4.50
C PRO A 260 -12.79 -4.47 -4.11
N GLY A 261 -13.69 -4.82 -5.03
CA GLY A 261 -15.12 -4.96 -4.77
C GLY A 261 -15.51 -6.42 -4.54
N GLU A 262 -16.82 -6.70 -4.59
CA GLU A 262 -17.36 -8.05 -4.45
C GLU A 262 -16.90 -8.97 -5.58
N ASN A 263 -16.71 -8.45 -6.78
CA ASN A 263 -16.20 -9.19 -7.92
C ASN A 263 -14.67 -9.23 -7.90
N LEU A 264 -14.09 -10.32 -7.42
CA LEU A 264 -12.63 -10.49 -7.36
C LEU A 264 -11.92 -10.42 -8.72
N LYS A 265 -12.64 -10.64 -9.83
CA LYS A 265 -12.04 -10.55 -11.18
C LYS A 265 -11.70 -9.12 -11.58
N GLU A 266 -12.32 -8.13 -10.94
CA GLU A 266 -12.00 -6.71 -11.14
C GLU A 266 -10.74 -6.26 -10.38
N GLY A 267 -10.29 -7.04 -9.41
CA GLY A 267 -9.12 -6.73 -8.59
C GLY A 267 -9.19 -5.33 -7.97
N PHE A 268 -8.09 -4.63 -7.97
CA PHE A 268 -8.01 -3.25 -7.45
C PHE A 268 -8.63 -2.19 -8.39
N ALA A 269 -9.04 -2.59 -9.61
CA ALA A 269 -9.74 -1.74 -10.55
C ALA A 269 -11.27 -1.81 -10.43
N SER A 270 -11.80 -2.40 -9.35
CA SER A 270 -13.24 -2.48 -9.12
C SER A 270 -13.85 -1.09 -8.90
N PRO A 271 -14.74 -0.60 -9.79
CA PRO A 271 -15.36 0.71 -9.59
C PRO A 271 -16.14 0.79 -8.28
N SER A 272 -16.88 -0.26 -7.93
CA SER A 272 -17.67 -0.31 -6.68
C SER A 272 -16.77 -0.31 -5.43
N GLY A 273 -15.67 -1.08 -5.44
CA GLY A 273 -14.71 -1.11 -4.35
C GLY A 273 -13.98 0.22 -4.18
N ASN A 274 -13.59 0.84 -5.29
CA ASN A 274 -12.90 2.14 -5.28
C ASN A 274 -13.82 3.26 -4.77
N LEU A 275 -15.08 3.33 -5.23
CA LEU A 275 -16.05 4.32 -4.75
C LEU A 275 -16.39 4.12 -3.27
N ALA A 276 -16.54 2.87 -2.82
CA ALA A 276 -16.76 2.58 -1.41
C ALA A 276 -15.58 3.03 -0.54
N ALA A 277 -14.34 2.80 -0.98
CA ALA A 277 -13.14 3.25 -0.29
C ALA A 277 -13.03 4.79 -0.23
N LEU A 278 -13.31 5.48 -1.36
CA LEU A 278 -13.35 6.94 -1.40
C LEU A 278 -14.41 7.50 -0.44
N ARG A 279 -15.59 6.88 -0.39
CA ARG A 279 -16.65 7.24 0.58
C ARG A 279 -16.21 6.97 2.02
N ALA A 280 -15.47 5.90 2.28
CA ALA A 280 -14.96 5.58 3.61
C ALA A 280 -13.83 6.51 4.09
N GLY A 281 -13.25 7.33 3.21
CA GLY A 281 -12.22 8.30 3.57
C GLY A 281 -10.89 8.15 2.86
N ALA A 282 -10.72 7.17 1.95
CA ALA A 282 -9.52 7.02 1.14
C ALA A 282 -9.38 8.14 0.10
N ASP A 283 -8.14 8.40 -0.37
CA ASP A 283 -7.85 9.57 -1.20
C ASP A 283 -6.68 9.41 -2.19
N MET A 284 -6.15 8.20 -2.39
CA MET A 284 -5.01 7.99 -3.30
C MET A 284 -5.18 6.76 -4.18
N MET A 285 -4.92 6.89 -5.47
CA MET A 285 -4.94 5.81 -6.46
C MET A 285 -3.67 5.79 -7.29
N TYR A 286 -3.36 4.62 -7.84
CA TYR A 286 -2.18 4.46 -8.71
C TYR A 286 -2.60 4.28 -10.16
N THR A 287 -1.80 4.86 -11.07
CA THR A 287 -1.77 4.42 -12.47
C THR A 287 -0.49 3.64 -12.72
N ASP A 288 -0.62 2.46 -13.29
CA ASP A 288 0.52 1.57 -13.52
C ASP A 288 1.25 1.97 -14.82
N LEU A 289 2.57 2.09 -14.73
CA LEU A 289 3.44 2.37 -15.87
C LEU A 289 4.02 1.09 -16.50
N LEU A 290 3.70 -0.09 -15.94
CA LEU A 290 4.19 -1.35 -16.49
C LEU A 290 3.60 -1.61 -17.88
N PRO A 291 4.42 -2.10 -18.83
CA PRO A 291 3.91 -2.73 -20.04
C PRO A 291 2.97 -3.90 -19.72
N ASN A 292 1.97 -4.11 -20.56
CA ASN A 292 0.92 -5.12 -20.31
C ASN A 292 1.47 -6.53 -20.10
N ASP A 293 2.52 -6.92 -20.83
CA ASP A 293 3.19 -8.22 -20.72
C ASP A 293 3.93 -8.43 -19.38
N LEU A 294 4.34 -7.36 -18.73
CA LEU A 294 4.97 -7.40 -17.41
C LEU A 294 3.97 -7.27 -16.27
N SER A 295 2.86 -6.58 -16.51
CA SER A 295 1.79 -6.42 -15.52
C SER A 295 1.25 -7.77 -15.03
N ASP A 296 0.97 -8.69 -15.95
CA ASP A 296 0.44 -10.02 -15.63
C ASP A 296 1.39 -10.86 -14.76
N VAL A 297 2.68 -10.55 -14.77
CA VAL A 297 3.70 -11.25 -13.99
C VAL A 297 4.21 -10.49 -12.77
N PHE A 298 3.83 -9.22 -12.59
CA PHE A 298 4.01 -8.50 -11.32
C PHE A 298 2.90 -8.86 -10.35
N ARG A 299 2.93 -10.08 -9.84
CA ARG A 299 1.80 -10.73 -9.17
C ARG A 299 2.00 -10.80 -7.65
N VAL A 300 1.75 -9.70 -6.95
CA VAL A 300 1.66 -9.70 -5.47
C VAL A 300 0.42 -10.49 -5.04
N VAL A 301 -0.70 -10.27 -5.73
CA VAL A 301 -1.99 -10.95 -5.59
C VAL A 301 -2.50 -11.36 -6.97
N ASP A 302 -3.48 -12.26 -7.02
CA ASP A 302 -4.15 -12.59 -8.27
C ASP A 302 -5.07 -11.44 -8.72
N ASN A 303 -5.37 -11.40 -10.03
CA ASN A 303 -6.20 -10.37 -10.64
C ASN A 303 -5.71 -8.94 -10.38
N ARG A 304 -4.38 -8.72 -10.35
CA ARG A 304 -3.83 -7.38 -10.34
C ARG A 304 -4.07 -6.72 -11.69
N ILE A 305 -5.16 -5.96 -11.79
CA ILE A 305 -5.52 -5.27 -13.02
C ILE A 305 -4.87 -3.89 -13.03
N LEU A 306 -4.32 -3.52 -14.18
CA LEU A 306 -3.75 -2.18 -14.40
C LEU A 306 -4.83 -1.11 -14.32
N LEU A 307 -4.55 -0.07 -13.54
CA LEU A 307 -5.37 1.13 -13.48
C LEU A 307 -4.82 2.16 -14.48
N GLY A 308 -5.62 2.49 -15.48
CA GLY A 308 -5.36 3.62 -16.38
C GLY A 308 -5.89 4.93 -15.80
N MET A 309 -5.39 6.07 -16.30
CA MET A 309 -5.86 7.40 -15.90
C MET A 309 -7.35 7.63 -16.18
N GLU A 310 -7.93 6.98 -17.19
CA GLU A 310 -9.36 7.05 -17.47
C GLU A 310 -10.20 6.55 -16.31
N HIS A 311 -9.79 5.42 -15.72
CA HIS A 311 -10.45 4.88 -14.54
C HIS A 311 -10.37 5.85 -13.35
N ILE A 312 -9.19 6.42 -13.07
CA ILE A 312 -9.01 7.38 -11.96
C ILE A 312 -9.87 8.64 -12.17
N ARG A 313 -9.95 9.14 -13.40
CA ARG A 313 -10.81 10.28 -13.74
C ARG A 313 -12.29 9.96 -13.51
N ALA A 314 -12.74 8.78 -13.95
CA ALA A 314 -14.12 8.32 -13.71
C ALA A 314 -14.44 8.20 -12.21
N MET A 315 -13.51 7.70 -11.40
CA MET A 315 -13.67 7.63 -9.95
C MET A 315 -13.71 9.01 -9.29
N ALA A 316 -12.88 9.94 -9.76
CA ALA A 316 -12.90 11.32 -9.29
C ALA A 316 -14.25 12.00 -9.58
N GLU A 317 -14.74 11.87 -10.82
CA GLU A 317 -16.02 12.43 -11.23
C GLU A 317 -17.20 11.84 -10.42
N GLN A 318 -17.31 10.52 -10.35
CA GLN A 318 -18.40 9.84 -9.64
C GLN A 318 -18.40 10.09 -8.14
N SER A 319 -17.24 10.29 -7.53
CA SER A 319 -17.11 10.60 -6.09
C SER A 319 -17.13 12.10 -5.77
N GLY A 320 -17.18 12.97 -6.79
CA GLY A 320 -17.05 14.42 -6.63
C GLY A 320 -15.69 14.85 -6.07
N SER A 321 -14.63 14.06 -6.32
CA SER A 321 -13.29 14.34 -5.79
C SER A 321 -12.51 15.29 -6.68
N LYS A 322 -11.64 16.10 -6.06
CA LYS A 322 -10.69 16.98 -6.75
C LYS A 322 -9.45 16.18 -7.13
N LEU A 323 -9.30 15.86 -8.42
CA LEU A 323 -8.13 15.12 -8.90
C LEU A 323 -6.86 15.97 -8.79
N GLN A 324 -5.82 15.38 -8.20
CA GLN A 324 -4.47 15.94 -8.06
C GLN A 324 -3.43 14.97 -8.63
N PHE A 325 -2.29 15.51 -9.10
CA PHE A 325 -1.19 14.74 -9.68
C PHE A 325 0.07 14.83 -8.81
#